data_1b08a0a27209ab82cabed360a41751eb
#
_entry.id   1b08a0a27209ab82cabed360a41751eb
#
_cell.length_a   1.000
_cell.length_b   1.000
_cell.length_c   1.000
_cell.angle_alpha   90.00
_cell.angle_beta   90.00
_cell.angle_gamma   90.00
#
_symmetry.space_group_name_H-M   'P 1'
#
loop_
_entity.id
_entity.type
_entity.pdbx_description
1 polymer ?
#
loop_
_entity_poly.entity_id
_entity_poly.type
_entity_poly.pdbx_seq_one_letter_code
_entity_poly.pdbx_strand_id
1 'polypeptide(L)'
;MTETTAAAVAEQEPRAAAPEPAGKQKMSIILYSGTVDKLTAASILATGGAAMDMEVNIFLTFWALLAMKKGAWQDPEQMKVSAEFAEYAPMMMEAVQQNKVKPWIELLREAKEIGDVNVYACGMTMDLFGLKLEDLEDIVTGVQGVTGFVGDARDSAITLFI
;
A
#
# COMPACT_ATOMS: atom_id res chain seq x y z
N MET A 1 24.38 30.28 -27.56
CA MET A 1 25.17 29.14 -27.04
C MET A 1 24.73 28.98 -25.59
N THR A 2 23.82 28.09 -25.34
CA THR A 2 23.32 27.75 -24.01
C THR A 2 23.78 26.33 -23.69
N GLU A 3 24.78 26.22 -22.81
CA GLU A 3 25.28 24.96 -22.31
C GLU A 3 24.22 24.35 -21.36
N THR A 4 23.69 23.22 -21.75
CA THR A 4 22.85 22.37 -20.88
C THR A 4 23.77 21.60 -19.96
N THR A 5 23.84 22.00 -18.71
CA THR A 5 24.55 21.28 -17.67
C THR A 5 23.74 20.03 -17.31
N ALA A 6 24.15 18.87 -17.83
CA ALA A 6 23.65 17.57 -17.37
C ALA A 6 24.13 17.35 -15.94
N ALA A 7 23.20 17.30 -15.00
CA ALA A 7 23.48 16.93 -13.62
C ALA A 7 23.91 15.45 -13.61
N ALA A 8 25.16 15.19 -13.24
CA ALA A 8 25.68 13.85 -13.04
C ALA A 8 24.91 13.20 -11.87
N VAL A 9 24.23 12.11 -12.16
CA VAL A 9 23.71 11.20 -11.12
C VAL A 9 24.94 10.58 -10.46
N ALA A 10 25.23 10.96 -9.23
CA ALA A 10 26.29 10.35 -8.46
C ALA A 10 25.97 8.86 -8.26
N GLU A 11 26.79 7.97 -8.78
CA GLU A 11 26.77 6.56 -8.45
C GLU A 11 26.96 6.44 -6.92
N GLN A 12 25.92 6.01 -6.23
CA GLN A 12 26.02 5.69 -4.82
C GLN A 12 26.82 4.37 -4.72
N GLU A 13 27.96 4.43 -4.03
CA GLU A 13 28.68 3.22 -3.68
C GLU A 13 27.76 2.22 -2.97
N PRO A 14 27.85 0.92 -3.28
CA PRO A 14 27.02 -0.10 -2.63
C PRO A 14 27.27 -0.06 -1.13
N ARG A 15 26.24 0.34 -0.38
CA ARG A 15 26.25 0.31 1.08
C ARG A 15 26.56 -1.12 1.52
N ALA A 16 27.61 -1.30 2.32
CA ALA A 16 27.97 -2.61 2.87
C ALA A 16 26.70 -3.30 3.43
N ALA A 17 26.42 -4.51 2.94
CA ALA A 17 25.26 -5.26 3.39
C ALA A 17 25.36 -5.48 4.89
N ALA A 18 24.35 -5.05 5.63
CA ALA A 18 24.21 -5.41 7.03
C ALA A 18 24.07 -6.94 7.12
N PRO A 19 24.54 -7.59 8.21
CA PRO A 19 24.38 -9.03 8.37
C PRO A 19 22.90 -9.38 8.22
N GLU A 20 22.60 -10.39 7.39
CA GLU A 20 21.23 -10.84 7.18
C GLU A 20 20.63 -11.29 8.52
N PRO A 21 19.44 -10.78 8.89
CA PRO A 21 18.78 -11.19 10.10
C PRO A 21 18.43 -12.69 10.01
N ALA A 22 18.54 -13.39 11.13
CA ALA A 22 18.16 -14.78 11.23
C ALA A 22 16.63 -14.90 11.22
N GLY A 23 16.01 -14.94 10.02
CA GLY A 23 14.58 -15.09 9.82
C GLY A 23 14.02 -14.13 8.78
N LYS A 24 12.80 -14.42 8.31
CA LYS A 24 12.06 -13.59 7.35
C LYS A 24 11.77 -12.22 7.96
N GLN A 25 12.20 -11.16 7.30
CA GLN A 25 11.92 -9.79 7.75
C GLN A 25 10.45 -9.43 7.55
N LYS A 26 9.93 -8.57 8.40
CA LYS A 26 8.55 -8.09 8.31
C LYS A 26 8.47 -6.63 7.91
N MET A 27 7.45 -6.31 7.13
CA MET A 27 7.00 -4.95 6.84
C MET A 27 5.56 -4.80 7.29
N SER A 28 5.28 -3.87 8.21
CA SER A 28 3.93 -3.55 8.64
C SER A 28 3.50 -2.20 8.09
N ILE A 29 2.34 -2.15 7.44
CA ILE A 29 1.77 -0.93 6.86
C ILE A 29 0.42 -0.67 7.52
N ILE A 30 0.29 0.47 8.21
CA ILE A 30 -0.99 1.00 8.64
C ILE A 30 -1.54 1.84 7.49
N LEU A 31 -2.57 1.34 6.82
CA LEU A 31 -3.22 2.04 5.73
C LEU A 31 -4.50 2.68 6.24
N TYR A 32 -4.42 4.00 6.45
CA TYR A 32 -5.50 4.83 6.98
C TYR A 32 -6.26 5.54 5.85
N SER A 33 -5.54 6.04 4.85
CA SER A 33 -6.14 6.80 3.76
C SER A 33 -6.77 5.89 2.71
N GLY A 34 -7.96 6.25 2.26
CA GLY A 34 -8.66 5.59 1.14
C GLY A 34 -8.49 6.30 -0.20
N THR A 35 -7.55 7.23 -0.34
CA THR A 35 -7.31 7.95 -1.59
C THR A 35 -6.41 7.16 -2.55
N VAL A 36 -6.65 7.29 -3.85
CA VAL A 36 -5.98 6.48 -4.89
C VAL A 36 -4.47 6.61 -4.86
N ASP A 37 -3.94 7.80 -4.63
CA ASP A 37 -2.51 8.07 -4.53
C ASP A 37 -1.86 7.30 -3.36
N LYS A 38 -2.51 7.28 -2.19
CA LYS A 38 -2.05 6.58 -1.00
C LYS A 38 -2.19 5.06 -1.15
N LEU A 39 -3.33 4.60 -1.67
CA LEU A 39 -3.57 3.19 -1.96
C LEU A 39 -2.55 2.64 -2.97
N THR A 40 -2.25 3.42 -4.01
CA THR A 40 -1.23 3.05 -5.01
C THR A 40 0.17 2.98 -4.39
N ALA A 41 0.54 3.98 -3.58
CA ALA A 41 1.83 3.98 -2.87
C ALA A 41 1.98 2.76 -1.95
N ALA A 42 0.95 2.43 -1.17
CA ALA A 42 0.95 1.24 -0.30
C ALA A 42 1.08 -0.07 -1.10
N SER A 43 0.39 -0.17 -2.25
CA SER A 43 0.46 -1.36 -3.11
C SER A 43 1.85 -1.54 -3.73
N ILE A 44 2.49 -0.45 -4.19
CA ILE A 44 3.88 -0.48 -4.70
C ILE A 44 4.85 -0.94 -3.60
N LEU A 45 4.71 -0.41 -2.38
CA LEU A 45 5.55 -0.80 -1.25
C LEU A 45 5.35 -2.27 -0.87
N ALA A 46 4.10 -2.75 -0.88
CA ALA A 46 3.78 -4.16 -0.64
C ALA A 46 4.41 -5.06 -1.71
N THR A 47 4.36 -4.66 -2.99
CA THR A 47 5.03 -5.39 -4.09
C THR A 47 6.54 -5.43 -3.89
N GLY A 48 7.16 -4.30 -3.49
CA GLY A 48 8.59 -4.24 -3.18
C GLY A 48 8.98 -5.15 -2.01
N GLY A 49 8.18 -5.13 -0.92
CA GLY A 49 8.41 -6.00 0.23
C GLY A 49 8.29 -7.48 -0.14
N ALA A 50 7.25 -7.85 -0.90
CA ALA A 50 7.05 -9.21 -1.39
C ALA A 50 8.21 -9.68 -2.27
N ALA A 51 8.70 -8.82 -3.19
CA ALA A 51 9.84 -9.11 -4.05
C ALA A 51 11.16 -9.28 -3.29
N MET A 52 11.27 -8.70 -2.10
CA MET A 52 12.41 -8.86 -1.18
C MET A 52 12.22 -10.01 -0.19
N ASP A 53 11.26 -10.90 -0.43
CA ASP A 53 10.90 -12.03 0.46
C ASP A 53 10.55 -11.61 1.89
N MET A 54 9.98 -10.42 2.08
CA MET A 54 9.46 -9.98 3.36
C MET A 54 8.04 -10.50 3.60
N GLU A 55 7.69 -10.72 4.87
CA GLU A 55 6.29 -10.84 5.30
C GLU A 55 5.70 -9.43 5.36
N VAL A 56 4.71 -9.14 4.51
CA VAL A 56 4.07 -7.82 4.46
C VAL A 56 2.69 -7.91 5.09
N ASN A 57 2.47 -7.14 6.17
CA ASN A 57 1.20 -7.07 6.88
C ASN A 57 0.59 -5.67 6.73
N ILE A 58 -0.55 -5.58 6.06
CA ILE A 58 -1.30 -4.34 5.84
C ILE A 58 -2.51 -4.32 6.75
N PHE A 59 -2.61 -3.30 7.60
CA PHE A 59 -3.72 -3.08 8.51
C PHE A 59 -4.60 -1.95 7.99
N LEU A 60 -5.78 -2.31 7.48
CA LEU A 60 -6.76 -1.38 6.93
C LEU A 60 -7.58 -0.76 8.04
N THR A 61 -7.52 0.56 8.16
CA THR A 61 -8.32 1.28 9.15
C THR A 61 -9.01 2.49 8.53
N PHE A 62 -10.12 2.90 9.10
CA PHE A 62 -10.93 4.07 8.67
C PHE A 62 -11.20 4.09 7.15
N TRP A 63 -10.69 5.10 6.45
CA TRP A 63 -11.01 5.37 5.06
C TRP A 63 -10.46 4.34 4.09
N ALA A 64 -9.29 3.75 4.40
CA ALA A 64 -8.74 2.64 3.62
C ALA A 64 -9.66 1.41 3.63
N LEU A 65 -10.32 1.15 4.77
CA LEU A 65 -11.28 0.05 4.85
C LEU A 65 -12.51 0.29 3.96
N LEU A 66 -13.00 1.52 3.88
CA LEU A 66 -14.11 1.87 2.97
C LEU A 66 -13.73 1.71 1.50
N ALA A 67 -12.48 2.03 1.14
CA ALA A 67 -11.97 1.81 -0.22
C ALA A 67 -11.88 0.34 -0.61
N MET A 68 -11.81 -0.56 0.39
CA MET A 68 -11.81 -2.02 0.18
C MET A 68 -13.22 -2.65 0.08
N LYS A 69 -14.29 -1.88 0.12
CA LYS A 69 -15.63 -2.42 -0.15
C LYS A 69 -15.71 -2.95 -1.57
N LYS A 70 -16.42 -4.06 -1.75
CA LYS A 70 -16.62 -4.68 -3.07
C LYS A 70 -17.08 -3.68 -4.11
N GLY A 71 -16.33 -3.57 -5.19
CA GLY A 71 -16.60 -2.67 -6.31
C GLY A 71 -16.25 -1.20 -6.09
N ALA A 72 -15.85 -0.77 -4.88
CA ALA A 72 -15.51 0.62 -4.60
C ALA A 72 -14.35 1.14 -5.48
N TRP A 73 -13.36 0.31 -5.73
CA TRP A 73 -12.20 0.66 -6.55
C TRP A 73 -12.51 0.93 -8.04
N GLN A 74 -13.69 0.51 -8.50
CA GLN A 74 -14.18 0.74 -9.86
C GLN A 74 -15.04 2.01 -9.98
N ASP A 75 -15.45 2.59 -8.84
CA ASP A 75 -16.29 3.77 -8.80
C ASP A 75 -15.43 5.04 -8.75
N PRO A 76 -15.41 5.87 -9.83
CA PRO A 76 -14.62 7.10 -9.88
C PRO A 76 -15.00 8.11 -8.77
N GLU A 77 -16.24 8.08 -8.28
CA GLU A 77 -16.69 8.97 -7.22
C GLU A 77 -16.10 8.61 -5.85
N GLN A 78 -15.72 7.34 -5.67
CA GLN A 78 -15.07 6.84 -4.47
C GLN A 78 -13.54 6.87 -4.58
N MET A 79 -12.99 6.78 -5.81
CA MET A 79 -11.56 6.72 -6.08
C MET A 79 -10.99 8.11 -6.43
N LYS A 80 -10.83 8.95 -5.42
CA LYS A 80 -10.26 10.30 -5.55
C LYS A 80 -8.83 10.35 -5.03
N VAL A 81 -8.03 11.25 -5.57
CA VAL A 81 -6.71 11.59 -5.00
C VAL A 81 -6.88 12.40 -3.71
N SER A 82 -5.83 12.50 -2.91
CA SER A 82 -5.80 13.36 -1.73
C SER A 82 -6.22 14.80 -2.08
N ALA A 83 -7.00 15.43 -1.21
CA ALA A 83 -7.58 16.76 -1.47
C ALA A 83 -6.51 17.83 -1.77
N GLU A 84 -5.36 17.74 -1.12
CA GLU A 84 -4.20 18.61 -1.35
C GLU A 84 -3.61 18.50 -2.76
N PHE A 85 -3.88 17.40 -3.48
CA PHE A 85 -3.40 17.13 -4.83
C PHE A 85 -4.53 17.07 -5.87
N ALA A 86 -5.74 17.50 -5.52
CA ALA A 86 -6.92 17.39 -6.39
C ALA A 86 -6.71 18.11 -7.75
N GLU A 87 -5.98 19.23 -7.79
CA GLU A 87 -5.66 19.95 -9.01
C GLU A 87 -4.76 19.14 -9.98
N TYR A 88 -3.97 18.21 -9.45
CA TYR A 88 -3.08 17.35 -10.25
C TYR A 88 -3.75 16.04 -10.68
N ALA A 89 -4.99 15.77 -10.25
CA ALA A 89 -5.70 14.53 -10.58
C ALA A 89 -5.79 14.29 -12.11
N PRO A 90 -6.12 15.28 -12.97
CA PRO A 90 -6.14 15.06 -14.41
C PRO A 90 -4.78 14.63 -14.99
N MET A 91 -3.69 15.26 -14.55
CA MET A 91 -2.33 14.92 -14.96
C MET A 91 -1.96 13.49 -14.53
N MET A 92 -2.28 13.12 -13.30
CA MET A 92 -2.05 11.77 -12.79
C MET A 92 -2.83 10.71 -13.59
N MET A 93 -4.10 10.96 -13.86
CA MET A 93 -4.96 10.06 -14.64
C MET A 93 -4.44 9.86 -16.06
N GLU A 94 -4.01 10.93 -16.71
CA GLU A 94 -3.39 10.86 -18.03
C GLU A 94 -2.11 10.03 -18.02
N ALA A 95 -1.22 10.26 -17.05
CA ALA A 95 0.02 9.50 -16.89
C ALA A 95 -0.25 8.01 -16.65
N VAL A 96 -1.23 7.67 -15.81
CA VAL A 96 -1.67 6.29 -15.56
C VAL A 96 -2.13 5.61 -16.84
N GLN A 97 -2.94 6.30 -17.65
CA GLN A 97 -3.45 5.77 -18.92
C GLN A 97 -2.34 5.59 -19.97
N GLN A 98 -1.49 6.60 -20.15
CA GLN A 98 -0.38 6.56 -21.12
C GLN A 98 0.61 5.45 -20.81
N ASN A 99 0.94 5.25 -19.54
CA ASN A 99 1.90 4.25 -19.09
C ASN A 99 1.27 2.90 -18.78
N LYS A 100 -0.05 2.75 -18.98
CA LYS A 100 -0.82 1.51 -18.71
C LYS A 100 -0.56 0.97 -17.30
N VAL A 101 -0.51 1.87 -16.32
CA VAL A 101 -0.32 1.50 -14.92
C VAL A 101 -1.55 0.77 -14.43
N LYS A 102 -1.36 -0.40 -13.79
CA LYS A 102 -2.44 -1.19 -13.23
C LYS A 102 -3.09 -0.46 -12.05
N PRO A 103 -4.41 -0.66 -11.83
CA PRO A 103 -5.08 -0.17 -10.63
C PRO A 103 -4.38 -0.68 -9.36
N TRP A 104 -4.41 0.13 -8.31
CA TRP A 104 -3.77 -0.20 -7.02
C TRP A 104 -4.19 -1.57 -6.45
N ILE A 105 -5.45 -1.96 -6.64
CA ILE A 105 -5.96 -3.26 -6.17
C ILE A 105 -5.32 -4.43 -6.91
N GLU A 106 -5.08 -4.28 -8.21
CA GLU A 106 -4.41 -5.31 -9.02
C GLU A 106 -2.94 -5.42 -8.65
N LEU A 107 -2.25 -4.29 -8.40
CA LEU A 107 -0.88 -4.31 -7.89
C LEU A 107 -0.81 -5.04 -6.54
N LEU A 108 -1.78 -4.82 -5.67
CA LEU A 108 -1.83 -5.48 -4.37
C LEU A 108 -2.13 -6.98 -4.50
N ARG A 109 -3.00 -7.38 -5.44
CA ARG A 109 -3.25 -8.81 -5.77
C ARG A 109 -1.99 -9.48 -6.29
N GLU A 110 -1.27 -8.84 -7.19
CA GLU A 110 0.01 -9.35 -7.69
C GLU A 110 1.06 -9.48 -6.58
N ALA A 111 1.15 -8.49 -5.68
CA ALA A 111 2.04 -8.58 -4.53
C ALA A 111 1.74 -9.83 -3.69
N LYS A 112 0.46 -10.16 -3.51
CA LYS A 112 0.01 -11.36 -2.79
C LYS A 112 0.31 -12.67 -3.54
N GLU A 113 0.33 -12.63 -4.87
CA GLU A 113 0.70 -13.79 -5.70
C GLU A 113 2.19 -14.09 -5.66
N ILE A 114 3.04 -13.06 -5.57
CA ILE A 114 4.51 -13.21 -5.60
C ILE A 114 5.14 -13.41 -4.23
N GLY A 115 4.44 -13.07 -3.14
CA GLY A 115 5.01 -13.14 -1.80
C GLY A 115 3.98 -13.25 -0.68
N ASP A 116 4.47 -13.19 0.54
CA ASP A 116 3.69 -13.31 1.76
C ASP A 116 3.09 -11.94 2.14
N VAL A 117 1.95 -11.61 1.54
CA VAL A 117 1.24 -10.36 1.78
C VAL A 117 -0.11 -10.63 2.41
N ASN A 118 -0.30 -10.10 3.60
CA ASN A 118 -1.50 -10.24 4.39
C ASN A 118 -2.21 -8.89 4.53
N VAL A 119 -3.52 -8.87 4.30
CA VAL A 119 -4.35 -7.66 4.37
C VAL A 119 -5.43 -7.87 5.42
N TYR A 120 -5.35 -7.13 6.52
CA TYR A 120 -6.26 -7.26 7.65
C TYR A 120 -7.17 -6.05 7.79
N ALA A 121 -8.44 -6.31 7.99
CA ALA A 121 -9.43 -5.30 8.34
C ALA A 121 -9.40 -5.00 9.84
N CYS A 122 -9.39 -3.73 10.23
CA CYS A 122 -9.50 -3.31 11.63
C CYS A 122 -10.91 -3.62 12.16
N GLY A 123 -11.01 -4.51 13.15
CA GLY A 123 -12.30 -4.90 13.74
C GLY A 123 -13.08 -3.71 14.28
N MET A 124 -12.41 -2.78 14.99
CA MET A 124 -13.08 -1.56 15.51
C MET A 124 -13.64 -0.69 14.38
N THR A 125 -12.92 -0.56 13.27
CA THR A 125 -13.41 0.21 12.11
C THR A 125 -14.58 -0.50 11.42
N MET A 126 -14.55 -1.83 11.35
CA MET A 126 -15.68 -2.60 10.83
C MET A 126 -16.94 -2.37 11.68
N ASP A 127 -16.82 -2.45 13.00
CA ASP A 127 -17.93 -2.17 13.91
C ASP A 127 -18.45 -0.75 13.76
N LEU A 128 -17.54 0.24 13.65
CA LEU A 128 -17.88 1.66 13.48
C LEU A 128 -18.72 1.91 12.22
N PHE A 129 -18.40 1.25 11.12
CA PHE A 129 -19.09 1.43 9.83
C PHE A 129 -20.13 0.35 9.53
N GLY A 130 -20.38 -0.58 10.46
CA GLY A 130 -21.33 -1.66 10.29
C GLY A 130 -20.96 -2.62 9.14
N LEU A 131 -19.66 -2.82 8.88
CA LEU A 131 -19.16 -3.66 7.82
C LEU A 131 -18.91 -5.09 8.30
N LYS A 132 -19.11 -6.03 7.40
CA LYS A 132 -18.73 -7.43 7.57
C LYS A 132 -17.60 -7.79 6.60
N LEU A 133 -16.88 -8.87 6.87
CA LEU A 133 -15.82 -9.34 5.99
C LEU A 133 -16.33 -9.64 4.57
N GLU A 134 -17.57 -10.12 4.47
CA GLU A 134 -18.23 -10.40 3.18
C GLU A 134 -18.51 -9.17 2.31
N ASP A 135 -18.49 -7.96 2.91
CA ASP A 135 -18.67 -6.69 2.19
C ASP A 135 -17.38 -6.18 1.54
N LEU A 136 -16.24 -6.78 1.90
CA LEU A 136 -14.92 -6.37 1.46
C LEU A 136 -14.43 -7.20 0.27
N GLU A 137 -13.48 -6.64 -0.48
CA GLU A 137 -12.78 -7.35 -1.56
C GLU A 137 -12.10 -8.63 -1.02
N ASP A 138 -12.01 -9.64 -1.85
CA ASP A 138 -11.48 -10.98 -1.54
C ASP A 138 -10.01 -11.01 -1.15
N ILE A 139 -9.30 -9.94 -1.45
CA ILE A 139 -7.89 -9.76 -1.07
C ILE A 139 -7.72 -9.59 0.46
N VAL A 140 -8.77 -9.17 1.16
CA VAL A 140 -8.73 -9.01 2.63
C VAL A 140 -8.66 -10.38 3.28
N THR A 141 -7.52 -10.66 3.92
CA THR A 141 -7.19 -11.97 4.51
C THR A 141 -8.07 -12.31 5.72
N GLY A 142 -8.44 -11.29 6.50
CA GLY A 142 -9.25 -11.47 7.70
C GLY A 142 -9.40 -10.21 8.54
N VAL A 143 -9.91 -10.36 9.73
CA VAL A 143 -10.10 -9.28 10.70
C VAL A 143 -9.03 -9.36 11.78
N GLN A 144 -8.44 -8.23 12.12
CA GLN A 144 -7.45 -8.14 13.20
C GLN A 144 -7.80 -7.01 14.17
N GLY A 145 -7.58 -7.24 15.46
CA GLY A 145 -7.66 -6.20 16.47
C GLY A 145 -6.37 -5.38 16.54
N VAL A 146 -6.46 -4.13 17.01
CA VAL A 146 -5.32 -3.23 17.13
C VAL A 146 -4.17 -3.81 17.96
N THR A 147 -4.46 -4.54 19.03
CA THR A 147 -3.45 -5.16 19.88
C THR A 147 -2.64 -6.23 19.13
N GLY A 148 -3.31 -7.04 18.30
CA GLY A 148 -2.64 -8.04 17.45
C GLY A 148 -1.72 -7.34 16.45
N PHE A 149 -2.23 -6.34 15.74
CA PHE A 149 -1.41 -5.58 14.78
C PHE A 149 -0.20 -4.90 15.43
N VAL A 150 -0.37 -4.25 16.58
CA VAL A 150 0.74 -3.60 17.30
C VAL A 150 1.79 -4.62 17.74
N GLY A 151 1.36 -5.84 18.13
CA GLY A 151 2.27 -6.95 18.42
C GLY A 151 3.12 -7.33 17.20
N ASP A 152 2.49 -7.47 16.03
CA ASP A 152 3.18 -7.80 14.77
C ASP A 152 4.12 -6.65 14.34
N ALA A 153 3.66 -5.40 14.45
CA ALA A 153 4.41 -4.22 14.04
C ALA A 153 5.65 -3.95 14.91
N ARG A 154 5.60 -4.34 16.20
CA ARG A 154 6.74 -4.17 17.12
C ARG A 154 8.00 -4.86 16.62
N ASP A 155 7.84 -6.02 15.99
CA ASP A 155 8.95 -6.86 15.55
C ASP A 155 9.22 -6.70 14.03
N SER A 156 8.63 -5.67 13.39
CA SER A 156 8.82 -5.38 11.97
C SER A 156 10.09 -4.56 11.73
N ALA A 157 10.84 -4.93 10.69
CA ALA A 157 11.99 -4.17 10.22
C ALA A 157 11.59 -2.81 9.63
N ILE A 158 10.37 -2.74 9.06
CA ILE A 158 9.79 -1.53 8.47
C ILE A 158 8.36 -1.40 8.97
N THR A 159 8.03 -0.24 9.53
CA THR A 159 6.64 0.12 9.89
C THR A 159 6.28 1.45 9.28
N LEU A 160 5.19 1.49 8.53
CA LEU A 160 4.73 2.68 7.79
C LEU A 160 3.29 3.02 8.17
N PHE A 161 3.00 4.32 8.18
CA PHE A 161 1.64 4.86 8.30
C PHE A 161 1.33 5.70 7.05
N ILE A 162 0.28 5.32 6.28
CA ILE A 162 -0.09 5.91 4.98
C ILE A 162 -1.55 6.34 4.97
#